data_8eb623b2524809aa0a4f1db52c38ff90
#
_entry.id   8eb623b2524809aa0a4f1db52c38ff90
#
_cell.length_a   1.000
_cell.length_b   1.000
_cell.length_c   1.000
_cell.angle_alpha   90.00
_cell.angle_beta   90.00
_cell.angle_gamma   90.00
#
_symmetry.space_group_name_H-M   'P 1'
#
loop_
_entity.id
_entity.type
_entity.pdbx_description
1 polymer ?
#
loop_
_entity_poly.entity_id
_entity_poly.type
_entity_poly.pdbx_seq_one_letter_code
_entity_poly.pdbx_strand_id
1 'polypeptide(L)'
;MPVYKDHFQILDCVTEKLDNTFDFIYAIAVVHMLVPNEDRNAFYNFIREHLEPSGIALIGTMGDGTIERQTDIRTAFDIQSRIHEQSGKAIQIASTSCRMVNFQTFGNELEQNGLVVIKQGITAIEPDFPQMMFAVVRAG
;
A
#
# COMPACT_ATOMS: atom_id res chain seq x y z
N MET A 1 -11.32 -23.31 3.99
CA MET A 1 -12.28 -22.23 4.31
C MET A 1 -13.45 -22.17 3.31
N PRO A 2 -14.34 -23.13 3.31
CA PRO A 2 -15.43 -23.16 2.32
C PRO A 2 -16.44 -22.03 2.48
N VAL A 3 -16.66 -21.57 3.71
CA VAL A 3 -17.70 -20.55 4.03
C VAL A 3 -17.35 -19.15 3.47
N TYR A 4 -16.08 -18.83 3.29
CA TYR A 4 -15.63 -17.50 2.85
C TYR A 4 -15.08 -17.48 1.43
N LYS A 5 -15.20 -18.58 0.70
CA LYS A 5 -14.63 -18.68 -0.66
C LYS A 5 -15.14 -17.59 -1.60
N ASP A 6 -16.39 -17.24 -1.50
CA ASP A 6 -17.03 -16.24 -2.34
C ASP A 6 -16.74 -14.79 -1.91
N HIS A 7 -16.00 -14.62 -0.79
CA HIS A 7 -15.58 -13.32 -0.29
C HIS A 7 -14.18 -12.92 -0.75
N PHE A 8 -13.50 -13.79 -1.49
CA PHE A 8 -12.14 -13.53 -2.00
C PHE A 8 -12.13 -13.55 -3.51
N GLN A 9 -11.43 -12.58 -4.07
CA GLN A 9 -11.28 -12.43 -5.50
C GLN A 9 -9.84 -12.06 -5.82
N ILE A 10 -9.30 -12.63 -6.89
CA ILE A 10 -8.03 -12.19 -7.46
C ILE A 10 -8.30 -10.95 -8.29
N LEU A 11 -7.57 -9.87 -8.01
CA LEU A 11 -7.78 -8.58 -8.67
C LEU A 11 -6.45 -7.82 -8.75
N ASP A 12 -6.16 -7.28 -9.92
CA ASP A 12 -5.09 -6.30 -10.09
C ASP A 12 -5.69 -4.89 -9.99
N CYS A 13 -5.55 -4.26 -8.83
CA CYS A 13 -6.11 -2.93 -8.56
C CYS A 13 -5.44 -1.78 -9.35
N VAL A 14 -4.38 -2.06 -10.11
CA VAL A 14 -3.75 -1.08 -11.02
C VAL A 14 -4.42 -1.07 -12.39
N THR A 15 -4.87 -2.25 -12.86
CA THR A 15 -5.37 -2.42 -14.24
C THR A 15 -6.83 -2.82 -14.34
N GLU A 16 -7.42 -3.34 -13.26
CA GLU A 16 -8.79 -3.88 -13.25
C GLU A 16 -9.72 -3.03 -12.38
N LYS A 17 -11.01 -3.22 -12.56
CA LYS A 17 -12.08 -2.56 -11.79
C LYS A 17 -13.13 -3.59 -11.34
N LEU A 18 -13.84 -3.24 -10.27
CA LEU A 18 -15.03 -3.95 -9.83
C LEU A 18 -16.27 -3.16 -10.21
N ASP A 19 -17.40 -3.85 -10.33
CA ASP A 19 -18.70 -3.19 -10.57
C ASP A 19 -19.34 -2.67 -9.27
N ASN A 20 -18.77 -3.05 -8.12
CA ASN A 20 -19.30 -2.71 -6.81
C ASN A 20 -18.60 -1.49 -6.22
N THR A 21 -19.33 -0.75 -5.38
CA THR A 21 -18.78 0.28 -4.50
C THR A 21 -18.92 -0.16 -3.04
N PHE A 22 -18.14 0.46 -2.15
CA PHE A 22 -18.03 0.03 -0.77
C PHE A 22 -18.08 1.22 0.19
N ASP A 23 -18.71 1.04 1.34
CA ASP A 23 -18.74 2.02 2.42
C ASP A 23 -17.39 2.14 3.12
N PHE A 24 -16.64 1.05 3.14
CA PHE A 24 -15.33 1.00 3.76
C PHE A 24 -14.34 0.17 2.94
N ILE A 25 -13.21 0.78 2.64
CA ILE A 25 -12.07 0.11 1.98
C ILE A 25 -10.85 0.23 2.89
N TYR A 26 -10.10 -0.84 3.05
CA TYR A 26 -8.79 -0.75 3.67
C TYR A 26 -7.72 -1.41 2.79
N ALA A 27 -6.56 -0.79 2.76
CA ALA A 27 -5.38 -1.29 2.06
C ALA A 27 -4.15 -1.08 2.94
N ILE A 28 -3.71 -2.15 3.56
CA ILE A 28 -2.59 -2.13 4.50
C ILE A 28 -1.38 -2.80 3.88
N ALA A 29 -0.26 -2.07 3.85
CA ALA A 29 1.00 -2.55 3.29
C ALA A 29 0.92 -2.94 1.79
N VAL A 30 0.18 -2.16 1.00
CA VAL A 30 0.03 -2.37 -0.45
C VAL A 30 0.79 -1.29 -1.24
N VAL A 31 0.49 -0.02 -1.01
CA VAL A 31 0.99 1.07 -1.86
C VAL A 31 2.51 1.24 -1.82
N HIS A 32 3.18 0.85 -0.74
CA HIS A 32 4.64 0.90 -0.68
C HIS A 32 5.32 -0.10 -1.64
N MET A 33 4.59 -1.11 -2.11
CA MET A 33 5.09 -2.03 -3.13
C MET A 33 5.09 -1.42 -4.54
N LEU A 34 4.34 -0.35 -4.74
CA LEU A 34 4.21 0.33 -6.02
C LEU A 34 5.23 1.47 -6.09
N VAL A 35 6.23 1.34 -6.97
CA VAL A 35 7.30 2.33 -7.14
C VAL A 35 6.95 3.38 -8.20
N PRO A 36 6.50 3.03 -9.42
CA PRO A 36 6.15 4.03 -10.43
C PRO A 36 4.98 4.92 -10.00
N ASN A 37 5.06 6.21 -10.32
CA ASN A 37 3.97 7.14 -10.06
C ASN A 37 2.65 6.72 -10.71
N GLU A 38 2.72 6.17 -11.91
CA GLU A 38 1.57 5.69 -12.67
C GLU A 38 0.79 4.62 -11.91
N ASP A 39 1.50 3.64 -11.35
CA ASP A 39 0.89 2.53 -10.60
C ASP A 39 0.30 3.03 -9.28
N ARG A 40 0.99 3.94 -8.59
CA ARG A 40 0.50 4.56 -7.36
C ARG A 40 -0.76 5.38 -7.62
N ASN A 41 -0.77 6.18 -8.67
CA ASN A 41 -1.93 6.95 -9.08
C ASN A 41 -3.11 6.05 -9.46
N ALA A 42 -2.86 4.99 -10.21
CA ALA A 42 -3.88 4.01 -10.58
C ALA A 42 -4.50 3.34 -9.33
N PHE A 43 -3.67 2.99 -8.34
CA PHE A 43 -4.12 2.42 -7.08
C PHE A 43 -5.01 3.39 -6.28
N TYR A 44 -4.62 4.65 -6.14
CA TYR A 44 -5.44 5.64 -5.44
C TYR A 44 -6.75 5.94 -6.18
N ASN A 45 -6.71 6.00 -7.51
CA ASN A 45 -7.91 6.14 -8.34
C ASN A 45 -8.84 4.95 -8.19
N PHE A 46 -8.30 3.72 -8.12
CA PHE A 46 -9.08 2.53 -7.85
C PHE A 46 -9.85 2.66 -6.52
N ILE A 47 -9.17 3.07 -5.45
CA ILE A 47 -9.83 3.29 -4.15
C ILE A 47 -10.93 4.33 -4.28
N ARG A 48 -10.65 5.48 -4.87
CA ARG A 48 -11.63 6.55 -5.03
C ARG A 48 -12.86 6.12 -5.82
N GLU A 49 -12.67 5.41 -6.91
CA GLU A 49 -13.75 4.97 -7.79
C GLU A 49 -14.65 3.89 -7.18
N HIS A 50 -14.14 3.16 -6.20
CA HIS A 50 -14.88 2.10 -5.51
C HIS A 50 -15.45 2.52 -4.14
N LEU A 51 -15.23 3.76 -3.72
CA LEU A 51 -15.85 4.31 -2.52
C LEU A 51 -17.26 4.82 -2.81
N GLU A 52 -18.19 4.48 -1.93
CA GLU A 52 -19.49 5.15 -1.87
C GLU A 52 -19.30 6.64 -1.55
N PRO A 53 -20.27 7.52 -1.91
CA PRO A 53 -20.15 8.95 -1.64
C PRO A 53 -19.89 9.31 -0.18
N SER A 54 -20.41 8.53 0.74
CA SER A 54 -20.19 8.67 2.20
C SER A 54 -19.14 7.70 2.75
N GLY A 55 -18.51 6.92 1.88
CA GLY A 55 -17.54 5.91 2.28
C GLY A 55 -16.20 6.48 2.70
N ILE A 56 -15.47 5.71 3.45
CA ILE A 56 -14.10 6.03 3.88
C ILE A 56 -13.13 4.90 3.53
N ALA A 57 -11.88 5.26 3.32
CA ALA A 57 -10.80 4.29 3.16
C ALA A 57 -9.70 4.51 4.19
N LEU A 58 -9.12 3.41 4.66
CA LEU A 58 -7.92 3.39 5.48
C LEU A 58 -6.76 2.86 4.63
N ILE A 59 -5.76 3.68 4.43
CA ILE A 59 -4.56 3.32 3.67
C ILE A 59 -3.37 3.33 4.61
N GLY A 60 -2.76 2.16 4.80
CA GLY A 60 -1.53 2.00 5.59
C GLY A 60 -0.34 1.70 4.68
N THR A 61 0.76 2.38 4.89
CA THR A 61 1.99 2.22 4.11
C THR A 61 3.22 2.26 5.02
N MET A 62 4.28 1.61 4.59
CA MET A 62 5.53 1.62 5.36
C MET A 62 6.19 3.00 5.32
N GLY A 63 6.75 3.39 6.44
CA GLY A 63 7.46 4.65 6.62
C GLY A 63 7.24 5.24 8.01
N ASP A 64 8.06 6.20 8.37
CA ASP A 64 8.00 6.91 9.67
C ASP A 64 7.49 8.36 9.53
N GLY A 65 7.06 8.73 8.34
CA GLY A 65 6.60 10.09 8.03
C GLY A 65 7.70 11.05 7.55
N THR A 66 8.95 10.64 7.60
CA THR A 66 10.10 11.48 7.21
C THR A 66 10.94 10.90 6.08
N ILE A 67 10.90 9.59 5.87
CA ILE A 67 11.73 8.89 4.90
C ILE A 67 11.19 9.07 3.48
N GLU A 68 12.07 9.45 2.56
CA GLU A 68 11.87 9.42 1.11
C GLU A 68 12.89 8.47 0.50
N ARG A 69 12.44 7.30 0.05
CA ARG A 69 13.32 6.28 -0.52
C ARG A 69 12.55 5.37 -1.47
N GLN A 70 13.20 4.95 -2.54
CA GLN A 70 12.62 3.96 -3.44
C GLN A 70 13.67 2.99 -3.98
N THR A 71 13.24 1.78 -4.27
CA THR A 71 14.04 0.77 -4.98
C THR A 71 14.18 1.15 -6.45
N ASP A 72 15.34 0.88 -7.03
CA ASP A 72 15.49 0.96 -8.49
C ASP A 72 14.64 -0.16 -9.12
N ILE A 73 13.62 0.22 -9.88
CA ILE A 73 12.70 -0.74 -10.48
C ILE A 73 13.39 -1.72 -11.45
N ARG A 74 14.54 -1.35 -11.99
CA ARG A 74 15.32 -2.19 -12.92
C ARG A 74 15.93 -3.41 -12.21
N THR A 75 16.17 -3.32 -10.92
CA THR A 75 16.80 -4.37 -10.12
C THR A 75 15.89 -4.89 -9.00
N ALA A 76 14.65 -4.43 -8.97
CA ALA A 76 13.73 -4.68 -7.86
C ALA A 76 13.44 -6.17 -7.60
N PHE A 77 13.51 -7.00 -8.62
CA PHE A 77 13.18 -8.43 -8.52
C PHE A 77 14.37 -9.36 -8.76
N ASP A 78 15.59 -8.81 -8.71
CA ASP A 78 16.80 -9.60 -8.85
C ASP A 78 16.94 -10.60 -7.70
N ILE A 79 17.45 -11.79 -8.03
CA ILE A 79 17.69 -12.82 -7.05
C ILE A 79 18.92 -12.44 -6.21
N GLN A 80 18.75 -12.47 -4.90
CA GLN A 80 19.78 -12.17 -3.92
C GLN A 80 20.02 -13.35 -3.00
N SER A 81 21.27 -13.57 -2.62
CA SER A 81 21.61 -14.53 -1.58
C SER A 81 21.50 -13.88 -0.20
N ARG A 82 20.76 -14.49 0.69
CA ARG A 82 20.62 -14.08 2.09
C ARG A 82 20.81 -15.26 3.04
N ILE A 83 21.20 -14.95 4.25
CA ILE A 83 21.30 -15.96 5.31
C ILE A 83 19.96 -16.02 6.04
N HIS A 84 19.37 -17.20 6.09
CA HIS A 84 18.14 -17.43 6.84
C HIS A 84 18.46 -17.39 8.35
N GLU A 85 17.81 -16.47 9.07
CA GLU A 85 18.13 -16.17 10.47
C GLU A 85 18.02 -17.37 11.40
N GLN A 86 17.00 -18.22 11.22
CA GLN A 86 16.77 -19.39 12.09
C GLN A 86 17.69 -20.58 11.78
N SER A 87 18.03 -20.80 10.54
CA SER A 87 18.80 -21.98 10.13
C SER A 87 20.27 -21.70 9.84
N GLY A 88 20.67 -20.44 9.70
CA GLY A 88 22.02 -20.01 9.29
C GLY A 88 22.39 -20.42 7.86
N LYS A 89 21.47 -20.93 7.06
CA LYS A 89 21.72 -21.38 5.68
C LYS A 89 21.60 -20.23 4.70
N ALA A 90 22.45 -20.22 3.69
CA ALA A 90 22.29 -19.33 2.55
C ALA A 90 21.08 -19.75 1.72
N ILE A 91 20.19 -18.79 1.47
CA ILE A 91 19.01 -18.95 0.63
C ILE A 91 19.03 -17.91 -0.50
N GLN A 92 18.45 -18.27 -1.63
CA GLN A 92 18.24 -17.32 -2.73
C GLN A 92 16.78 -16.87 -2.73
N ILE A 93 16.59 -15.56 -2.67
CA ILE A 93 15.26 -14.94 -2.72
C ILE A 93 15.25 -13.81 -3.73
N ALA A 94 14.14 -13.63 -4.40
CA ALA A 94 13.92 -12.42 -5.19
C ALA A 94 13.71 -11.25 -4.25
N SER A 95 14.36 -10.14 -4.51
CA SER A 95 14.06 -8.89 -3.82
C SER A 95 12.71 -8.35 -4.29
N THR A 96 12.13 -7.45 -3.51
CA THR A 96 10.85 -6.82 -3.83
C THR A 96 11.03 -5.32 -4.07
N SER A 97 10.08 -4.71 -4.74
CA SER A 97 10.04 -3.25 -4.88
C SER A 97 9.51 -2.60 -3.60
N CYS A 98 10.06 -1.45 -3.26
CA CYS A 98 9.57 -0.66 -2.12
C CYS A 98 9.77 0.83 -2.41
N ARG A 99 8.75 1.61 -2.09
CA ARG A 99 8.82 3.06 -2.06
C ARG A 99 8.21 3.60 -0.78
N MET A 100 9.04 4.27 0.01
CA MET A 100 8.61 5.01 1.20
C MET A 100 8.58 6.49 0.88
N VAL A 101 7.57 7.18 1.35
CA VAL A 101 7.38 8.62 1.18
C VAL A 101 7.11 9.27 2.54
N ASN A 102 7.44 10.55 2.67
CA ASN A 102 7.10 11.30 3.87
C ASN A 102 5.61 11.69 3.90
N PHE A 103 5.15 12.26 5.01
CA PHE A 103 3.75 12.67 5.17
C PHE A 103 3.29 13.67 4.12
N GLN A 104 4.13 14.63 3.76
CA GLN A 104 3.76 15.63 2.76
C GLN A 104 3.54 15.00 1.39
N THR A 105 4.46 14.15 0.94
CA THR A 105 4.34 13.44 -0.33
C THR A 105 3.13 12.53 -0.32
N PHE A 106 2.91 11.78 0.77
CA PHE A 106 1.76 10.91 0.90
C PHE A 106 0.43 11.67 0.81
N GLY A 107 0.31 12.77 1.54
CA GLY A 107 -0.87 13.64 1.46
C GLY A 107 -1.10 14.22 0.06
N ASN A 108 -0.04 14.70 -0.58
CA ASN A 108 -0.12 15.24 -1.95
C ASN A 108 -0.57 14.18 -2.96
N GLU A 109 -0.04 12.96 -2.87
CA GLU A 109 -0.45 11.84 -3.74
C GLU A 109 -1.95 11.55 -3.60
N LEU A 110 -2.45 11.51 -2.38
CA LEU A 110 -3.88 11.28 -2.09
C LEU A 110 -4.74 12.40 -2.67
N GLU A 111 -4.41 13.65 -2.40
CA GLU A 111 -5.16 14.80 -2.86
C GLU A 111 -5.14 14.95 -4.40
N GLN A 112 -4.02 14.72 -5.04
CA GLN A 112 -3.89 14.75 -6.50
C GLN A 112 -4.76 13.70 -7.19
N ASN A 113 -5.09 12.62 -6.50
CA ASN A 113 -5.97 11.56 -6.99
C ASN A 113 -7.42 11.70 -6.50
N GLY A 114 -7.81 12.87 -6.00
CA GLY A 114 -9.18 13.18 -5.62
C GLY A 114 -9.64 12.56 -4.30
N LEU A 115 -8.71 12.19 -3.44
CA LEU A 115 -8.98 11.71 -2.09
C LEU A 115 -8.76 12.83 -1.07
N VAL A 116 -9.74 13.04 -0.21
CA VAL A 116 -9.65 14.04 0.86
C VAL A 116 -9.16 13.37 2.13
N VAL A 117 -8.04 13.83 2.65
CA VAL A 117 -7.45 13.29 3.89
C VAL A 117 -8.24 13.80 5.10
N ILE A 118 -8.84 12.88 5.85
CA ILE A 118 -9.54 13.16 7.09
C ILE A 118 -8.56 13.12 8.27
N LYS A 119 -7.65 12.15 8.26
CA LYS A 119 -6.67 11.95 9.32
C LYS A 119 -5.42 11.26 8.77
N GLN A 120 -4.27 11.69 9.23
CA GLN A 120 -2.98 11.01 9.03
C GLN A 120 -2.28 10.76 10.36
N GLY A 121 -1.48 9.73 10.43
CA GLY A 121 -0.69 9.41 11.61
C GLY A 121 0.25 8.24 11.40
N ILE A 122 0.90 7.87 12.48
CA ILE A 122 1.80 6.70 12.56
C ILE A 122 1.21 5.73 13.55
N THR A 123 1.22 4.45 13.19
CA THR A 123 0.90 3.37 14.12
C THR A 123 2.17 2.82 14.74
N ALA A 124 2.17 2.66 16.06
CA ALA A 124 3.19 1.93 16.80
C ALA A 124 2.48 0.74 17.48
N ILE A 125 2.34 -0.36 16.73
CA ILE A 125 1.52 -1.48 17.18
C ILE A 125 2.30 -2.42 18.11
N GLU A 126 3.55 -2.69 17.79
CA GLU A 126 4.42 -3.57 18.57
C GLU A 126 5.85 -3.02 18.59
N PRO A 127 6.62 -3.23 19.68
CA PRO A 127 7.98 -2.70 19.80
C PRO A 127 8.95 -3.10 18.67
N ASP A 128 8.76 -4.28 18.11
CA ASP A 128 9.63 -4.83 17.07
C ASP A 128 9.01 -4.77 15.66
N PHE A 129 7.84 -4.13 15.51
CA PHE A 129 7.19 -4.00 14.23
C PHE A 129 7.58 -2.69 13.54
N PRO A 130 7.83 -2.70 12.22
CA PRO A 130 8.10 -1.46 11.50
C PRO A 130 6.97 -0.45 11.67
N GLN A 131 7.32 0.79 11.88
CA GLN A 131 6.32 1.85 11.91
C GLN A 131 5.61 1.97 10.58
N MET A 132 4.30 2.15 10.64
CA MET A 132 3.46 2.36 9.47
C MET A 132 2.79 3.72 9.54
N MET A 133 2.85 4.43 8.44
CA MET A 133 2.01 5.60 8.21
C MET A 133 0.61 5.17 7.83
N PHE A 134 -0.38 5.93 8.23
CA PHE A 134 -1.76 5.71 7.77
C PHE A 134 -2.43 7.02 7.36
N ALA A 135 -3.39 6.90 6.48
CA ALA A 135 -4.33 7.95 6.15
C ALA A 135 -5.76 7.39 6.14
N VAL A 136 -6.67 8.13 6.75
CA VAL A 136 -8.11 7.93 6.58
C VAL A 136 -8.57 8.96 5.58
N VAL A 137 -9.19 8.51 4.50
CA VAL A 137 -9.60 9.36 3.37
C VAL A 137 -11.05 9.11 2.99
N ARG A 138 -11.63 10.09 2.30
CA ARG A 138 -12.90 9.95 1.59
C ARG A 138 -12.75 10.42 0.15
N ALA A 139 -13.68 10.09 -0.71
CA ALA A 139 -13.73 10.66 -2.05
C ALA A 139 -14.03 12.16 -1.97
N GLY A 140 -13.32 12.91 -2.77
CA GLY A 140 -13.51 14.36 -2.89
C GLY A 140 -14.73 14.72 -3.75
#